data_1d1e02cffce1f324e00737604b5c9860
#
_entry.id   1d1e02cffce1f324e00737604b5c9860
#
_cell.length_a   1.000
_cell.length_b   1.000
_cell.length_c   1.000
_cell.angle_alpha   90.00
_cell.angle_beta   90.00
_cell.angle_gamma   90.00
#
_symmetry.space_group_name_H-M   'P 1'
#
loop_
_entity.id
_entity.type
_entity.pdbx_description
1 polymer ?
#
loop_
_entity_poly.entity_id
_entity_poly.type
_entity_poly.pdbx_seq_one_letter_code
_entity_poly.pdbx_strand_id
1 'polypeptide(L)'
;DMGTVERFCDKVLMLQEGKVTKIGTPRAVTHLYSEINKESYAIKKTEQERQKGYTDNIKITVLDAQTKTPKKRFMHGEVALIRLSWERSGVKNAGVTIMKQSGEYIFGTNTYGNNLRGMSKEIYYGVKLSLGPGEYFLKAGLSGKTDKEVLGFVEEGPSIIVEMPKEEIQWGGVAFLPHAWGVKDVKL
;
A
#
# COMPACT_ATOMS: atom_id res chain seq x y z
N ASP A 1 11.68 -1.42 12.22
CA ASP A 1 10.23 -1.20 12.25
C ASP A 1 9.92 -0.01 13.15
N MET A 2 9.51 1.09 12.52
CA MET A 2 9.20 2.35 13.22
C MET A 2 8.00 2.23 14.17
N GLY A 3 7.01 1.41 13.81
CA GLY A 3 5.86 1.14 14.68
C GLY A 3 6.26 0.46 16.00
N THR A 4 7.22 -0.45 15.94
CA THR A 4 7.80 -1.09 17.13
C THR A 4 8.56 -0.06 17.98
N VAL A 5 9.35 0.81 17.36
CA VAL A 5 10.06 1.89 18.07
C VAL A 5 9.07 2.82 18.77
N GLU A 6 7.99 3.24 18.10
CA GLU A 6 6.97 4.11 18.69
C GLU A 6 6.21 3.47 19.86
N ARG A 7 6.06 2.15 19.82
CA ARG A 7 5.28 1.41 20.82
C ARG A 7 6.08 1.04 22.06
N PHE A 8 7.37 0.74 21.90
CA PHE A 8 8.16 0.13 22.98
C PHE A 8 9.32 0.98 23.51
N CYS A 9 9.61 2.13 22.87
CA CYS A 9 10.68 3.01 23.33
C CYS A 9 10.12 4.24 24.04
N ASP A 10 10.72 4.65 25.15
CA ASP A 10 10.42 5.92 25.84
C ASP A 10 11.19 7.08 25.21
N LYS A 11 12.37 6.80 24.66
CA LYS A 11 13.26 7.78 24.06
C LYS A 11 14.02 7.16 22.90
N VAL A 12 14.20 7.91 21.83
CA VAL A 12 14.88 7.44 20.62
C VAL A 12 16.01 8.38 20.27
N LEU A 13 17.12 7.80 19.84
CA LEU A 13 18.29 8.48 19.31
C LEU A 13 18.46 8.07 17.85
N MET A 14 18.53 9.06 16.96
CA MET A 14 18.80 8.85 15.54
C MET A 14 20.26 9.12 15.23
N LEU A 15 20.88 8.16 14.54
CA LEU A 15 22.24 8.29 14.01
C LEU A 15 22.19 8.45 12.50
N GLN A 16 22.99 9.38 11.99
CA GLN A 16 23.24 9.55 10.57
C GLN A 16 24.75 9.70 10.34
N GLU A 17 25.31 8.86 9.48
CA GLU A 17 26.75 8.84 9.18
C GLU A 17 27.63 8.76 10.45
N GLY A 18 27.20 7.98 11.42
CA GLY A 18 27.91 7.80 12.71
C GLY A 18 27.75 8.95 13.70
N LYS A 19 26.99 9.99 13.38
CA LYS A 19 26.74 11.14 14.27
C LYS A 19 25.30 11.14 14.78
N VAL A 20 25.12 11.62 16.02
CA VAL A 20 23.79 11.81 16.61
C VAL A 20 23.12 12.99 15.92
N THR A 21 22.04 12.74 15.21
CA THR A 21 21.27 13.77 14.48
C THR A 21 20.09 14.28 15.31
N LYS A 22 19.43 13.39 16.03
CA LYS A 22 18.27 13.75 16.85
C LYS A 22 18.14 12.83 18.05
N ILE A 23 17.73 13.41 19.19
CA ILE A 23 17.27 12.67 20.37
C ILE A 23 15.91 13.25 20.73
N GLY A 24 14.92 12.40 21.02
CA GLY A 24 13.58 12.86 21.37
C GLY A 24 12.58 11.75 21.61
N THR A 25 11.31 12.14 21.62
CA THR A 25 10.22 11.17 21.72
C THR A 25 10.19 10.26 20.48
N PRO A 26 9.78 8.99 20.63
CA PRO A 26 9.74 8.04 19.53
C PRO A 26 9.06 8.63 18.28
N ARG A 27 7.87 9.16 18.42
CA ARG A 27 7.09 9.73 17.30
C ARG A 27 7.81 10.86 16.56
N ALA A 28 8.48 11.77 17.30
CA ALA A 28 9.20 12.89 16.68
C ALA A 28 10.44 12.42 15.89
N VAL A 29 11.11 11.38 16.39
CA VAL A 29 12.33 10.86 15.78
C VAL A 29 12.00 9.92 14.60
N THR A 30 10.97 9.08 14.72
CA THR A 30 10.53 8.20 13.63
C THR A 30 9.97 8.99 12.44
N HIS A 31 9.26 10.09 12.69
CA HIS A 31 8.79 10.99 11.64
C HIS A 31 9.97 11.60 10.87
N LEU A 32 10.93 12.19 11.59
CA LEU A 32 12.13 12.77 10.96
C LEU A 32 12.95 11.72 10.20
N TYR A 33 13.12 10.52 10.75
CA TYR A 33 13.79 9.40 10.08
C TYR A 33 13.09 9.03 8.76
N SER A 34 11.75 9.00 8.78
CA SER A 34 10.97 8.70 7.58
C SER A 34 11.10 9.78 6.50
N GLU A 35 11.16 11.06 6.88
CA GLU A 35 11.37 12.17 5.94
C GLU A 35 12.76 12.12 5.30
N ILE A 36 13.81 11.96 6.10
CA ILE A 36 15.19 11.85 5.59
C ILE A 36 15.36 10.63 4.66
N ASN A 37 14.74 9.50 5.03
CA ASN A 37 14.80 8.32 4.19
C ASN A 37 14.00 8.48 2.88
N LYS A 38 12.88 9.20 2.88
CA LYS A 38 12.16 9.51 1.63
C LYS A 38 13.04 10.29 0.66
N GLU A 39 13.75 11.32 1.14
CA GLU A 39 14.66 12.11 0.30
C GLU A 39 15.85 11.26 -0.20
N SER A 40 16.49 10.50 0.70
CA SER A 40 17.60 9.61 0.35
C SER A 40 17.17 8.48 -0.58
N TYR A 41 15.94 7.97 -0.40
CA TYR A 41 15.38 6.92 -1.25
C TYR A 41 15.05 7.47 -2.65
N ALA A 42 14.50 8.68 -2.73
CA ALA A 42 14.23 9.35 -4.00
C ALA A 42 15.49 9.58 -4.81
N ILE A 43 16.58 10.03 -4.19
CA ILE A 43 17.88 10.24 -4.85
C ILE A 43 18.49 8.90 -5.33
N LYS A 44 18.55 7.89 -4.46
CA LYS A 44 19.05 6.55 -4.81
C LYS A 44 18.20 5.86 -5.87
N LYS A 45 16.89 6.07 -5.83
CA LYS A 45 15.92 5.54 -6.80
C LYS A 45 16.19 6.11 -8.20
N THR A 46 16.42 7.42 -8.32
CA THR A 46 16.73 8.07 -9.61
C THR A 46 17.99 7.51 -10.25
N GLU A 47 19.02 7.18 -9.48
CA GLU A 47 20.25 6.56 -9.99
C GLU A 47 20.06 5.07 -10.36
N GLN A 48 19.36 4.29 -9.53
CA GLN A 48 19.08 2.87 -9.80
C GLN A 48 18.09 2.66 -10.94
N GLU A 49 17.10 3.54 -11.10
CA GLU A 49 16.12 3.50 -12.19
C GLU A 49 16.78 3.83 -13.53
N ARG A 50 17.71 4.78 -13.57
CA ARG A 50 18.54 5.07 -14.77
C ARG A 50 19.40 3.87 -15.18
N GLN A 51 19.90 3.08 -14.22
CA GLN A 51 20.74 1.91 -14.51
C GLN A 51 19.93 0.65 -14.88
N LYS A 52 18.68 0.50 -14.44
CA LYS A 52 17.87 -0.72 -14.64
C LYS A 52 16.80 -0.63 -15.72
N GLY A 53 16.60 0.53 -16.35
CA GLY A 53 15.58 0.69 -17.40
C GLY A 53 14.13 0.43 -16.90
N TYR A 54 13.87 0.62 -15.61
CA TYR A 54 12.52 0.60 -15.06
C TYR A 54 11.76 1.82 -15.57
N THR A 55 10.80 1.60 -16.39
CA THR A 55 10.02 2.66 -17.03
C THR A 55 8.75 2.95 -16.24
N ASP A 56 8.40 4.23 -16.15
CA ASP A 56 7.19 4.81 -15.56
C ASP A 56 5.88 4.43 -16.27
N ASN A 57 5.85 3.29 -16.97
CA ASN A 57 4.77 2.91 -17.87
C ASN A 57 3.65 2.10 -17.18
N ILE A 58 3.62 2.07 -15.84
CA ILE A 58 2.53 1.48 -15.09
C ILE A 58 1.66 2.60 -14.54
N LYS A 59 0.39 2.62 -14.91
CA LYS A 59 -0.60 3.54 -14.36
C LYS A 59 -1.54 2.79 -13.44
N ILE A 60 -1.65 3.27 -12.20
CA ILE A 60 -2.64 2.81 -11.23
C ILE A 60 -3.78 3.82 -11.22
N THR A 61 -5.00 3.37 -11.41
CA THR A 61 -6.20 4.20 -11.31
C THR A 61 -7.18 3.56 -10.34
N VAL A 62 -7.66 4.31 -9.37
CA VAL A 62 -8.69 3.85 -8.44
C VAL A 62 -10.04 4.36 -8.91
N LEU A 63 -10.98 3.45 -9.02
CA LEU A 63 -12.31 3.69 -9.56
C LEU A 63 -13.38 3.25 -8.55
N ASP A 64 -14.50 3.91 -8.59
CA ASP A 64 -15.73 3.40 -8.02
C ASP A 64 -16.14 2.11 -8.74
N ALA A 65 -16.47 1.06 -8.00
CA ALA A 65 -16.78 -0.24 -8.61
C ALA A 65 -18.08 -0.25 -9.41
N GLN A 66 -19.03 0.64 -9.11
CA GLN A 66 -20.33 0.72 -9.80
C GLN A 66 -20.26 1.65 -11.01
N THR A 67 -19.81 2.89 -10.78
CA THR A 67 -19.81 3.94 -11.82
C THR A 67 -18.61 3.89 -12.74
N LYS A 68 -17.54 3.17 -12.36
CA LYS A 68 -16.25 3.09 -13.07
C LYS A 68 -15.55 4.46 -13.24
N THR A 69 -15.95 5.44 -12.47
CA THR A 69 -15.33 6.77 -12.45
C THR A 69 -14.20 6.84 -11.40
N PRO A 70 -13.19 7.69 -11.59
CA PRO A 70 -12.12 7.88 -10.59
C PRO A 70 -12.70 8.28 -9.24
N LYS A 71 -12.24 7.59 -8.17
CA LYS A 71 -12.70 7.82 -6.80
C LYS A 71 -11.52 7.67 -5.83
N LYS A 72 -11.41 8.62 -4.89
CA LYS A 72 -10.35 8.61 -3.87
C LYS A 72 -10.90 8.29 -2.47
N ARG A 73 -12.15 8.70 -2.16
CA ARG A 73 -12.77 8.52 -0.84
C ARG A 73 -13.80 7.41 -0.90
N PHE A 74 -13.69 6.49 0.05
CA PHE A 74 -14.57 5.32 0.15
C PHE A 74 -15.07 5.18 1.58
N MET A 75 -16.30 4.73 1.75
CA MET A 75 -16.77 4.30 3.04
C MET A 75 -16.18 2.93 3.39
N HIS A 76 -15.99 2.67 4.68
CA HIS A 76 -15.68 1.33 5.15
C HIS A 76 -16.62 0.27 4.52
N GLY A 77 -16.04 -0.81 4.03
CA GLY A 77 -16.81 -1.89 3.38
C GLY A 77 -17.20 -1.64 1.92
N GLU A 78 -17.00 -0.44 1.37
CA GLU A 78 -17.18 -0.20 -0.06
C GLU A 78 -16.17 -0.99 -0.91
N VAL A 79 -16.56 -1.25 -2.14
CA VAL A 79 -15.68 -1.91 -3.12
C VAL A 79 -14.97 -0.86 -3.97
N ALA A 80 -13.65 -0.86 -3.92
CA ALA A 80 -12.80 -0.14 -4.85
C ALA A 80 -12.44 -1.04 -6.03
N LEU A 81 -12.39 -0.47 -7.23
CA LEU A 81 -11.88 -1.13 -8.41
C LEU A 81 -10.54 -0.48 -8.79
N ILE A 82 -9.47 -1.24 -8.70
CA ILE A 82 -8.12 -0.79 -9.03
C ILE A 82 -7.78 -1.27 -10.43
N ARG A 83 -7.56 -0.33 -11.35
CA ARG A 83 -7.10 -0.58 -12.71
C ARG A 83 -5.59 -0.38 -12.77
N LEU A 84 -4.89 -1.42 -13.20
CA LEU A 84 -3.49 -1.34 -13.63
C LEU A 84 -3.45 -1.33 -15.14
N SER A 85 -2.71 -0.40 -15.73
CA SER A 85 -2.43 -0.39 -17.16
C SER A 85 -0.95 -0.14 -17.41
N TRP A 86 -0.41 -0.72 -18.49
CA TRP A 86 1.01 -0.62 -18.84
C TRP A 86 1.20 -0.73 -20.36
N GLU A 87 2.36 -0.31 -20.84
CA GLU A 87 2.70 -0.40 -22.27
C GLU A 87 3.64 -1.56 -22.59
N ARG A 88 4.39 -2.03 -21.60
CA ARG A 88 5.42 -3.06 -21.76
C ARG A 88 4.82 -4.39 -22.21
N SER A 89 5.49 -5.06 -23.14
CA SER A 89 5.17 -6.43 -23.55
C SER A 89 5.83 -7.46 -22.62
N GLY A 90 5.38 -8.71 -22.68
CA GLY A 90 5.96 -9.82 -21.90
C GLY A 90 5.45 -9.93 -20.46
N VAL A 91 4.59 -9.05 -20.02
CA VAL A 91 3.96 -9.13 -18.69
C VAL A 91 3.10 -10.39 -18.59
N LYS A 92 3.34 -11.18 -17.56
CA LYS A 92 2.59 -12.41 -17.23
C LYS A 92 1.88 -12.31 -15.89
N ASN A 93 2.41 -11.50 -14.97
CA ASN A 93 1.82 -11.28 -13.65
C ASN A 93 1.81 -9.80 -13.31
N ALA A 94 0.76 -9.39 -12.61
CA ALA A 94 0.61 -8.07 -12.05
C ALA A 94 0.22 -8.19 -10.59
N GLY A 95 0.75 -7.33 -9.73
CA GLY A 95 0.47 -7.31 -8.30
C GLY A 95 0.11 -5.92 -7.81
N VAL A 96 -0.70 -5.87 -6.76
CA VAL A 96 -1.10 -4.65 -6.05
C VAL A 96 -0.79 -4.83 -4.57
N THR A 97 -0.28 -3.78 -3.95
CA THR A 97 -0.04 -3.73 -2.50
C THR A 97 -0.72 -2.49 -1.93
N ILE A 98 -1.32 -2.64 -0.76
CA ILE A 98 -1.91 -1.56 0.04
C ILE A 98 -1.00 -1.32 1.24
N MET A 99 -0.58 -0.09 1.44
CA MET A 99 0.34 0.34 2.48
C MET A 99 -0.25 1.52 3.26
N LYS A 100 0.15 1.69 4.52
CA LYS A 100 -0.01 2.97 5.22
C LYS A 100 1.10 3.95 4.86
N GLN A 101 0.89 5.22 5.13
CA GLN A 101 1.91 6.26 4.97
C GLN A 101 3.15 6.01 5.84
N SER A 102 2.98 5.35 6.98
CA SER A 102 4.09 4.90 7.86
C SER A 102 5.01 3.84 7.22
N GLY A 103 4.66 3.30 6.05
CA GLY A 103 5.36 2.19 5.42
C GLY A 103 4.83 0.81 5.85
N GLU A 104 3.83 0.76 6.72
CA GLU A 104 3.23 -0.49 7.18
C GLU A 104 2.52 -1.20 6.02
N TYR A 105 2.91 -2.45 5.79
CA TYR A 105 2.28 -3.35 4.82
C TYR A 105 0.92 -3.82 5.34
N ILE A 106 -0.14 -3.53 4.63
CA ILE A 106 -1.50 -3.90 5.03
C ILE A 106 -1.97 -5.16 4.30
N PHE A 107 -1.85 -5.15 3.00
CA PHE A 107 -2.29 -6.26 2.17
C PHE A 107 -1.61 -6.21 0.80
N GLY A 108 -1.38 -7.39 0.21
CA GLY A 108 -0.91 -7.49 -1.17
C GLY A 108 -1.38 -8.77 -1.81
N THR A 109 -1.60 -8.68 -3.11
CA THR A 109 -2.00 -9.81 -3.94
C THR A 109 -1.42 -9.66 -5.34
N ASN A 110 -1.41 -10.75 -6.08
CA ASN A 110 -0.97 -10.77 -7.47
C ASN A 110 -1.78 -11.79 -8.29
N THR A 111 -1.56 -11.77 -9.58
CA THR A 111 -2.24 -12.67 -10.51
C THR A 111 -1.57 -14.03 -10.67
N TYR A 112 -0.50 -14.29 -9.92
CA TYR A 112 0.23 -15.56 -9.99
C TYR A 112 -0.68 -16.72 -9.61
N GLY A 113 -0.72 -17.75 -10.44
CA GLY A 113 -1.63 -18.91 -10.27
C GLY A 113 -3.07 -18.66 -10.75
N ASN A 114 -3.46 -17.42 -11.03
CA ASN A 114 -4.73 -17.13 -11.69
C ASN A 114 -4.55 -17.24 -13.21
N ASN A 115 -5.30 -18.14 -13.84
CA ASN A 115 -5.22 -18.35 -15.28
C ASN A 115 -5.93 -17.24 -16.05
N LEU A 116 -5.40 -16.00 -15.97
CA LEU A 116 -5.94 -14.84 -16.67
C LEU A 116 -5.53 -14.90 -18.16
N ARG A 117 -6.27 -15.71 -18.92
CA ARG A 117 -6.10 -15.79 -20.37
C ARG A 117 -6.47 -14.46 -21.00
N GLY A 118 -5.59 -13.94 -21.85
CA GLY A 118 -5.85 -12.70 -22.59
C GLY A 118 -5.61 -11.42 -21.80
N MET A 119 -4.75 -11.47 -20.77
CA MET A 119 -4.26 -10.28 -20.11
C MET A 119 -3.60 -9.39 -21.17
N SER A 120 -4.36 -8.39 -21.65
CA SER A 120 -3.86 -7.35 -22.54
C SER A 120 -2.95 -6.42 -21.74
N LYS A 121 -2.78 -5.19 -22.11
CA LYS A 121 -1.98 -4.23 -21.33
C LYS A 121 -2.76 -3.59 -20.16
N GLU A 122 -3.77 -4.29 -19.66
CA GLU A 122 -4.65 -3.78 -18.62
C GLU A 122 -5.23 -4.92 -17.78
N ILE A 123 -5.42 -4.69 -16.46
CA ILE A 123 -6.09 -5.59 -15.54
C ILE A 123 -6.84 -4.81 -14.46
N TYR A 124 -7.91 -5.39 -13.96
CA TYR A 124 -8.74 -4.85 -12.90
C TYR A 124 -8.71 -5.74 -11.66
N TYR A 125 -8.55 -5.11 -10.50
CA TYR A 125 -8.62 -5.75 -9.20
C TYR A 125 -9.71 -5.11 -8.35
N GLY A 126 -10.76 -5.86 -8.04
CA GLY A 126 -11.84 -5.45 -7.15
C GLY A 126 -11.51 -5.82 -5.71
N VAL A 127 -11.55 -4.87 -4.79
CA VAL A 127 -11.29 -5.10 -3.37
C VAL A 127 -12.32 -4.44 -2.48
N LYS A 128 -12.89 -5.20 -1.54
CA LYS A 128 -13.74 -4.66 -0.47
C LYS A 128 -12.85 -4.04 0.60
N LEU A 129 -13.02 -2.75 0.87
CA LEU A 129 -12.20 -1.99 1.80
C LEU A 129 -12.65 -2.18 3.25
N SER A 130 -12.45 -3.39 3.79
CA SER A 130 -12.69 -3.69 5.21
C SER A 130 -11.52 -3.17 6.08
N LEU A 131 -11.18 -1.90 5.91
CA LEU A 131 -10.07 -1.21 6.56
C LEU A 131 -10.58 -0.17 7.55
N GLY A 132 -9.81 0.13 8.59
CA GLY A 132 -10.08 1.25 9.48
C GLY A 132 -10.03 2.60 8.76
N PRO A 133 -10.57 3.66 9.37
CA PRO A 133 -10.50 5.00 8.79
C PRO A 133 -9.04 5.45 8.67
N GLY A 134 -8.69 6.02 7.52
CA GLY A 134 -7.33 6.48 7.26
C GLY A 134 -7.00 6.60 5.78
N GLU A 135 -5.79 7.06 5.49
CA GLU A 135 -5.24 7.13 4.15
C GLU A 135 -4.29 5.96 3.90
N TYR A 136 -4.48 5.30 2.76
CA TYR A 136 -3.73 4.13 2.33
C TYR A 136 -3.18 4.37 0.94
N PHE A 137 -1.97 3.89 0.68
CA PHE A 137 -1.24 4.09 -0.57
C PHE A 137 -1.15 2.77 -1.34
N LEU A 138 -1.27 2.87 -2.64
CA LEU A 138 -1.17 1.73 -3.53
C LEU A 138 0.22 1.65 -4.15
N LYS A 139 0.76 0.44 -4.20
CA LYS A 139 1.92 0.09 -5.01
C LYS A 139 1.52 -0.97 -6.02
N ALA A 140 2.24 -1.06 -7.12
CA ALA A 140 2.01 -2.11 -8.12
C ALA A 140 3.32 -2.62 -8.69
N GLY A 141 3.32 -3.90 -9.06
CA GLY A 141 4.44 -4.56 -9.71
C GLY A 141 4.00 -5.39 -10.90
N LEU A 142 4.85 -5.47 -11.91
CA LEU A 142 4.68 -6.34 -13.07
C LEU A 142 5.84 -7.30 -13.16
N SER A 143 5.57 -8.56 -13.47
CA SER A 143 6.60 -9.56 -13.69
C SER A 143 6.33 -10.41 -14.94
N GLY A 144 7.41 -11.05 -15.42
CA GLY A 144 7.37 -12.02 -16.49
C GLY A 144 6.88 -13.39 -16.03
N LYS A 145 7.50 -14.45 -16.52
CA LYS A 145 7.11 -15.84 -16.18
C LYS A 145 7.37 -16.19 -14.72
N THR A 146 8.33 -15.54 -14.09
CA THR A 146 8.68 -15.72 -12.69
C THR A 146 8.62 -14.37 -11.96
N ASP A 147 8.47 -14.40 -10.64
CA ASP A 147 8.53 -13.24 -9.74
C ASP A 147 9.90 -12.54 -9.75
N LYS A 148 10.97 -13.28 -10.09
CA LYS A 148 12.33 -12.75 -10.24
C LYS A 148 12.51 -11.90 -11.50
N GLU A 149 11.68 -12.09 -12.50
CA GLU A 149 11.69 -11.32 -13.75
C GLU A 149 10.85 -10.06 -13.59
N VAL A 150 11.34 -9.10 -12.80
CA VAL A 150 10.64 -7.83 -12.58
C VAL A 150 10.66 -6.98 -13.85
N LEU A 151 9.47 -6.65 -14.37
CA LEU A 151 9.28 -5.89 -15.60
C LEU A 151 8.87 -4.44 -15.36
N GLY A 152 8.38 -4.12 -14.18
CA GLY A 152 8.01 -2.78 -13.81
C GLY A 152 7.51 -2.72 -12.37
N PHE A 153 7.60 -1.53 -11.77
CA PHE A 153 7.19 -1.32 -10.40
C PHE A 153 6.82 0.14 -10.14
N VAL A 154 5.75 0.38 -9.36
CA VAL A 154 5.32 1.69 -8.88
C VAL A 154 5.41 1.69 -7.35
N GLU A 155 6.39 2.44 -6.83
CA GLU A 155 6.58 2.63 -5.38
C GLU A 155 5.58 3.62 -4.79
N GLU A 156 5.30 4.69 -5.51
CA GLU A 156 4.46 5.80 -5.09
C GLU A 156 3.25 5.90 -6.01
N GLY A 157 2.26 5.06 -5.75
CA GLY A 157 0.99 5.09 -6.47
C GLY A 157 -0.04 6.01 -5.80
N PRO A 158 -1.27 6.04 -6.31
CA PRO A 158 -2.34 6.86 -5.76
C PRO A 158 -2.72 6.39 -4.34
N SER A 159 -3.26 7.33 -3.55
CA SER A 159 -3.86 7.00 -2.27
C SER A 159 -5.37 6.80 -2.36
N ILE A 160 -5.89 6.01 -1.43
CA ILE A 160 -7.31 5.87 -1.11
C ILE A 160 -7.54 6.32 0.33
N ILE A 161 -8.66 6.99 0.58
CA ILE A 161 -9.08 7.41 1.91
C ILE A 161 -10.30 6.58 2.29
N VAL A 162 -10.19 5.84 3.38
CA VAL A 162 -11.31 5.11 3.96
C VAL A 162 -11.91 5.93 5.08
N GLU A 163 -13.22 6.15 5.01
CA GLU A 163 -14.01 6.89 5.98
C GLU A 163 -15.00 5.95 6.67
N MET A 164 -15.37 6.29 7.89
CA MET A 164 -16.36 5.56 8.67
C MET A 164 -17.19 6.58 9.48
N PRO A 165 -18.51 6.44 9.55
CA PRO A 165 -19.33 7.25 10.43
C PRO A 165 -18.85 7.10 11.88
N LYS A 166 -18.78 8.23 12.62
CA LYS A 166 -18.25 8.23 13.99
C LYS A 166 -19.07 7.33 14.93
N GLU A 167 -20.37 7.24 14.68
CA GLU A 167 -21.30 6.43 15.46
C GLU A 167 -21.07 4.91 15.27
N GLU A 168 -20.41 4.52 14.19
CA GLU A 168 -20.16 3.12 13.86
C GLU A 168 -18.78 2.63 14.31
N ILE A 169 -17.94 3.50 14.89
CA ILE A 169 -16.62 3.12 15.36
C ILE A 169 -16.74 2.39 16.71
N GLN A 170 -17.01 1.10 16.65
CA GLN A 170 -17.04 0.20 17.81
C GLN A 170 -15.82 -0.73 17.88
N TRP A 171 -14.84 -0.52 17.04
CA TRP A 171 -13.62 -1.32 16.97
C TRP A 171 -12.40 -0.45 16.63
N GLY A 172 -11.23 -0.94 16.96
CA GLY A 172 -9.96 -0.29 16.65
C GLY A 172 -9.04 -1.22 15.85
N GLY A 173 -8.12 -0.63 15.08
CA GLY A 173 -7.15 -1.37 14.29
C GLY A 173 -7.14 -1.01 12.82
N VAL A 174 -6.33 -1.75 12.05
CA VAL A 174 -6.12 -1.50 10.62
C VAL A 174 -7.17 -2.19 9.76
N ALA A 175 -7.61 -3.38 10.17
CA ALA A 175 -8.54 -4.20 9.41
C ALA A 175 -9.75 -4.58 10.26
N PHE A 176 -10.90 -4.63 9.63
CA PHE A 176 -12.12 -5.15 10.24
C PHE A 176 -12.18 -6.67 10.06
N LEU A 177 -12.27 -7.37 11.16
CA LEU A 177 -12.57 -8.81 11.17
C LEU A 177 -14.05 -8.98 11.53
N PRO A 178 -14.86 -9.64 10.69
CA PRO A 178 -16.24 -9.96 11.04
C PRO A 178 -16.28 -10.66 12.40
N HIS A 179 -17.11 -10.18 13.32
CA HIS A 179 -17.22 -10.72 14.66
C HIS A 179 -18.64 -10.55 15.19
N ALA A 180 -18.98 -11.35 16.17
CA ALA A 180 -20.24 -11.24 16.88
C ALA A 180 -20.03 -11.45 18.38
N TRP A 181 -20.92 -10.87 19.19
CA TRP A 181 -20.96 -11.03 20.63
C TRP A 181 -22.20 -11.81 21.03
N GLY A 182 -22.11 -12.69 22.01
CA GLY A 182 -23.24 -13.43 22.55
C GLY A 182 -22.95 -13.95 23.94
N VAL A 183 -24.05 -14.22 24.70
CA VAL A 183 -23.93 -14.76 26.06
C VAL A 183 -23.85 -16.27 26.07
N LYS A 184 -24.46 -16.96 25.10
CA LYS A 184 -24.46 -18.42 25.02
C LYS A 184 -24.03 -18.94 23.66
N ASP A 185 -24.72 -18.52 22.58
CA ASP A 185 -24.40 -18.98 21.22
C ASP A 185 -24.09 -17.80 20.34
N VAL A 186 -22.98 -17.92 19.60
CA VAL A 186 -22.50 -16.88 18.67
C VAL A 186 -22.41 -17.47 17.28
N LYS A 187 -23.07 -16.82 16.32
CA LYS A 187 -22.95 -17.11 14.88
C LYS A 187 -22.38 -15.89 14.18
N LEU A 188 -21.42 -16.12 13.29
CA LEU A 188 -20.88 -15.13 12.36
C LEU A 188 -21.68 -15.13 11.08
#